data_c98bf76d586a36d5aef08a8964b65e5b
#
_entry.id   c98bf76d586a36d5aef08a8964b65e5b
#
_cell.length_a   1.000
_cell.length_b   1.000
_cell.length_c   1.000
_cell.angle_alpha   90.00
_cell.angle_beta   90.00
_cell.angle_gamma   90.00
#
_symmetry.space_group_name_H-M   'P 1'
#
loop_
_entity.id
_entity.type
_entity.pdbx_description
1 polymer ?
#
loop_
_entity_poly.entity_id
_entity_poly.type
_entity_poly.pdbx_seq_one_letter_code
_entity_poly.pdbx_strand_id
1 'polypeptide(L)'
;MRTRATIHDVAAAAGVSVATVSKAVNGRYGVAPATVQRVLTAVEELGYESSLVASSMRARQTGVVGVLVADFEPFSAEVLKGVGAALRDSRLDLLAYSGSRAVSSDGWERRSLSRLSGTLVDGVIMVTPTVVNVTAEVPVVAIDPHTGPADLPTVESD
;
A
#
# COMPACT_ATOMS: atom_id res chain seq x y z
N MET A 1 2.17 -25.91 -11.50
CA MET A 1 1.90 -24.60 -10.83
C MET A 1 1.72 -24.89 -9.35
N ARG A 2 2.55 -24.36 -8.45
CA ARG A 2 2.31 -24.44 -7.00
C ARG A 2 1.13 -23.52 -6.67
N THR A 3 0.06 -24.08 -6.16
CA THR A 3 -1.09 -23.30 -5.66
C THR A 3 -0.61 -22.44 -4.50
N ARG A 4 -0.87 -21.13 -4.54
CA ARG A 4 -0.48 -20.20 -3.46
C ARG A 4 -1.22 -20.61 -2.17
N ALA A 5 -0.46 -20.76 -1.06
CA ALA A 5 -1.04 -21.10 0.22
C ALA A 5 -2.10 -20.07 0.64
N THR A 6 -3.16 -20.52 1.24
CA THR A 6 -4.28 -19.69 1.72
C THR A 6 -4.27 -19.61 3.25
N ILE A 7 -5.04 -18.67 3.81
CA ILE A 7 -5.23 -18.57 5.27
C ILE A 7 -5.86 -19.84 5.86
N HIS A 8 -6.62 -20.58 5.06
CA HIS A 8 -7.23 -21.85 5.46
C HIS A 8 -6.17 -22.93 5.62
N ASP A 9 -5.15 -22.97 4.74
CA ASP A 9 -4.06 -23.92 4.82
C ASP A 9 -3.21 -23.65 6.06
N VAL A 10 -2.94 -22.39 6.38
CA VAL A 10 -2.24 -22.00 7.63
C VAL A 10 -3.06 -22.40 8.87
N ALA A 11 -4.37 -22.17 8.85
CA ALA A 11 -5.25 -22.54 9.96
C ALA A 11 -5.24 -24.06 10.19
N ALA A 12 -5.30 -24.85 9.13
CA ALA A 12 -5.21 -26.32 9.20
C ALA A 12 -3.84 -26.78 9.73
N ALA A 13 -2.73 -26.23 9.20
CA ALA A 13 -1.38 -26.58 9.62
C ALA A 13 -1.09 -26.20 11.10
N ALA A 14 -1.55 -25.01 11.53
CA ALA A 14 -1.37 -24.56 12.91
C ALA A 14 -2.38 -25.16 13.90
N GLY A 15 -3.42 -25.89 13.44
CA GLY A 15 -4.46 -26.47 14.27
C GLY A 15 -5.32 -25.43 15.00
N VAL A 16 -5.66 -24.33 14.33
CA VAL A 16 -6.43 -23.22 14.89
C VAL A 16 -7.49 -22.71 13.91
N SER A 17 -8.39 -21.84 14.37
CA SER A 17 -9.37 -21.21 13.48
C SER A 17 -8.72 -20.14 12.59
N VAL A 18 -9.33 -19.87 11.43
CA VAL A 18 -8.93 -18.77 10.53
C VAL A 18 -8.92 -17.42 11.27
N ALA A 19 -9.87 -17.20 12.19
CA ALA A 19 -9.92 -16.00 13.02
C ALA A 19 -8.69 -15.88 13.94
N THR A 20 -8.20 -17.00 14.48
CA THR A 20 -7.00 -17.07 15.32
C THR A 20 -5.74 -16.79 14.48
N VAL A 21 -5.63 -17.37 13.27
CA VAL A 21 -4.56 -17.06 12.33
C VAL A 21 -4.53 -15.56 12.01
N SER A 22 -5.68 -14.98 11.65
CA SER A 22 -5.78 -13.56 11.36
C SER A 22 -5.36 -12.67 12.53
N LYS A 23 -5.70 -13.03 13.77
CA LYS A 23 -5.27 -12.28 14.96
C LYS A 23 -3.76 -12.41 15.19
N ALA A 24 -3.20 -13.61 15.07
CA ALA A 24 -1.79 -13.89 15.29
C ALA A 24 -0.90 -13.15 14.27
N VAL A 25 -1.23 -13.23 12.97
CA VAL A 25 -0.48 -12.58 11.88
C VAL A 25 -0.54 -11.06 11.98
N ASN A 26 -1.67 -10.49 12.42
CA ASN A 26 -1.85 -9.05 12.54
C ASN A 26 -1.46 -8.49 13.94
N GLY A 27 -0.85 -9.28 14.82
CA GLY A 27 -0.39 -8.84 16.14
C GLY A 27 -1.51 -8.38 17.08
N ARG A 28 -2.75 -8.87 16.89
CA ARG A 28 -3.91 -8.47 17.71
C ARG A 28 -3.93 -9.24 19.03
N TYR A 29 -4.36 -8.57 20.10
CA TYR A 29 -4.51 -9.14 21.42
C TYR A 29 -5.48 -10.34 21.45
N GLY A 30 -5.26 -11.26 22.41
CA GLY A 30 -6.17 -12.38 22.71
C GLY A 30 -5.76 -13.71 22.05
N VAL A 31 -4.50 -13.84 21.62
CA VAL A 31 -3.91 -15.13 21.21
C VAL A 31 -2.73 -15.42 22.13
N ALA A 32 -2.68 -16.64 22.68
CA ALA A 32 -1.58 -17.08 23.55
C ALA A 32 -0.24 -17.08 22.78
N PRO A 33 0.90 -16.70 23.41
CA PRO A 33 2.20 -16.62 22.73
C PRO A 33 2.61 -17.91 22.02
N ALA A 34 2.38 -19.07 22.64
CA ALA A 34 2.66 -20.37 22.03
C ALA A 34 1.82 -20.63 20.77
N THR A 35 0.58 -20.13 20.73
CA THR A 35 -0.28 -20.24 19.54
C THR A 35 0.18 -19.30 18.45
N VAL A 36 0.61 -18.08 18.78
CA VAL A 36 1.20 -17.13 17.82
C VAL A 36 2.43 -17.78 17.17
N GLN A 37 3.32 -18.37 17.95
CA GLN A 37 4.52 -19.01 17.42
C GLN A 37 4.19 -20.16 16.45
N ARG A 38 3.22 -21.03 16.78
CA ARG A 38 2.79 -22.12 15.87
C ARG A 38 2.22 -21.57 14.56
N VAL A 39 1.45 -20.48 14.62
CA VAL A 39 0.90 -19.85 13.42
C VAL A 39 2.01 -19.28 12.55
N LEU A 40 2.98 -18.56 13.15
CA LEU A 40 4.11 -17.98 12.40
C LEU A 40 4.97 -19.05 11.74
N THR A 41 5.26 -20.17 12.43
CA THR A 41 5.95 -21.31 11.85
C THR A 41 5.19 -21.88 10.65
N ALA A 42 3.87 -22.07 10.76
CA ALA A 42 3.06 -22.54 9.63
C ALA A 42 3.03 -21.55 8.45
N VAL A 43 3.05 -20.24 8.73
CA VAL A 43 3.16 -19.18 7.71
C VAL A 43 4.47 -19.32 6.92
N GLU A 44 5.60 -19.49 7.61
CA GLU A 44 6.93 -19.66 6.99
C GLU A 44 7.01 -20.94 6.17
N GLU A 45 6.60 -22.08 6.74
CA GLU A 45 6.66 -23.39 6.08
C GLU A 45 5.82 -23.47 4.81
N LEU A 46 4.64 -22.84 4.82
CA LEU A 46 3.73 -22.81 3.68
C LEU A 46 4.05 -21.68 2.68
N GLY A 47 4.95 -20.75 3.03
CA GLY A 47 5.19 -19.55 2.23
C GLY A 47 3.92 -18.70 2.08
N TYR A 48 3.10 -18.64 3.15
CA TYR A 48 1.89 -17.86 3.13
C TYR A 48 2.20 -16.37 3.26
N GLU A 49 1.97 -15.63 2.19
CA GLU A 49 1.95 -14.17 2.23
C GLU A 49 0.50 -13.71 2.37
N SER A 50 0.19 -12.96 3.43
CA SER A 50 -1.12 -12.33 3.56
C SER A 50 -1.33 -11.42 2.35
N SER A 51 -2.40 -11.67 1.58
CA SER A 51 -2.76 -10.78 0.49
C SER A 51 -3.06 -9.40 1.07
N LEU A 52 -2.36 -8.36 0.62
CA LEU A 52 -2.64 -6.96 1.00
C LEU A 52 -4.13 -6.65 0.83
N VAL A 53 -4.75 -7.16 -0.23
CA VAL A 53 -6.19 -7.02 -0.50
C VAL A 53 -7.06 -7.70 0.56
N ALA A 54 -6.70 -8.91 1.03
CA ALA A 54 -7.46 -9.61 2.07
C ALA A 54 -7.25 -9.00 3.46
N SER A 55 -6.10 -8.37 3.69
CA SER A 55 -5.79 -7.63 4.91
C SER A 55 -6.52 -6.29 4.96
N SER A 56 -6.54 -5.53 3.85
CA SER A 56 -7.20 -4.23 3.74
C SER A 56 -8.72 -4.30 3.88
N MET A 57 -9.36 -5.36 3.37
CA MET A 57 -10.81 -5.57 3.54
C MET A 57 -11.25 -5.78 5.00
N ARG A 58 -10.34 -6.12 5.91
CA ARG A 58 -10.62 -6.38 7.33
C ARG A 58 -10.04 -5.33 8.29
N ALA A 59 -8.96 -4.70 7.93
CA ALA A 59 -8.41 -3.53 8.61
C ALA A 59 -8.85 -2.30 7.82
N ARG A 60 -9.33 -1.24 8.49
CA ARG A 60 -9.61 0.06 7.84
C ARG A 60 -8.34 0.74 7.29
N GLN A 61 -7.19 0.05 7.31
CA GLN A 61 -5.89 0.54 6.86
C GLN A 61 -5.15 -0.59 6.14
N THR A 62 -4.51 -0.26 5.05
CA THR A 62 -3.72 -1.20 4.23
C THR A 62 -2.28 -1.31 4.70
N GLY A 63 -1.77 -0.27 5.37
CA GLY A 63 -0.35 -0.12 5.69
C GLY A 63 0.49 0.26 4.46
N VAL A 64 -0.12 0.76 3.39
CA VAL A 64 0.57 1.07 2.14
C VAL A 64 0.45 2.55 1.81
N VAL A 65 1.56 3.18 1.45
CA VAL A 65 1.62 4.52 0.84
C VAL A 65 1.82 4.36 -0.66
N GLY A 66 0.93 4.96 -1.45
CA GLY A 66 1.06 5.01 -2.91
C GLY A 66 1.91 6.19 -3.36
N VAL A 67 2.85 5.98 -4.28
CA VAL A 67 3.52 7.06 -5.00
C VAL A 67 3.07 7.01 -6.45
N LEU A 68 2.35 8.05 -6.86
CA LEU A 68 1.79 8.19 -8.20
C LEU A 68 2.70 9.07 -9.05
N VAL A 69 3.25 8.51 -10.10
CA VAL A 69 4.13 9.18 -11.06
C VAL A 69 3.53 9.14 -12.46
N ALA A 70 3.80 10.15 -13.27
CA ALA A 70 3.45 10.11 -14.69
C ALA A 70 4.29 9.04 -15.40
N ASP A 71 5.61 9.07 -15.20
CA ASP A 71 6.57 8.11 -15.73
C ASP A 71 7.72 7.91 -14.73
N PHE A 72 8.50 6.83 -14.91
CA PHE A 72 9.69 6.52 -14.11
C PHE A 72 10.94 7.22 -14.67
N GLU A 73 10.88 8.55 -14.72
CA GLU A 73 12.03 9.40 -15.08
C GLU A 73 12.99 9.60 -13.89
N PRO A 74 14.19 10.17 -14.10
CA PRO A 74 15.20 10.34 -13.04
C PRO A 74 14.68 11.07 -11.80
N PHE A 75 13.91 12.15 -11.95
CA PHE A 75 13.35 12.90 -10.83
C PHE A 75 12.39 12.03 -10.00
N SER A 76 11.44 11.35 -10.67
CA SER A 76 10.52 10.41 -10.01
C SER A 76 11.27 9.30 -9.26
N ALA A 77 12.39 8.82 -9.83
CA ALA A 77 13.21 7.80 -9.19
C ALA A 77 13.90 8.32 -7.93
N GLU A 78 14.40 9.56 -7.91
CA GLU A 78 14.98 10.17 -6.71
C GLU A 78 13.93 10.39 -5.61
N VAL A 79 12.73 10.84 -5.97
CA VAL A 79 11.61 10.94 -5.03
C VAL A 79 11.27 9.57 -4.42
N LEU A 80 11.17 8.52 -5.24
CA LEU A 80 10.90 7.15 -4.78
C LEU A 80 11.98 6.66 -3.81
N LYS A 81 13.26 6.95 -4.06
CA LYS A 81 14.36 6.63 -3.14
C LYS A 81 14.20 7.36 -1.81
N GLY A 82 13.86 8.66 -1.85
CA GLY A 82 13.63 9.47 -0.64
C GLY A 82 12.47 8.94 0.19
N VAL A 83 11.34 8.65 -0.45
CA VAL A 83 10.17 8.06 0.23
C VAL A 83 10.51 6.69 0.81
N GLY A 84 11.16 5.82 0.03
CA GLY A 84 11.58 4.50 0.51
C GLY A 84 12.57 4.58 1.68
N ALA A 85 13.46 5.58 1.71
CA ALA A 85 14.34 5.82 2.83
C ALA A 85 13.57 6.28 4.09
N ALA A 86 12.61 7.18 3.93
CA ALA A 86 11.78 7.67 5.04
C ALA A 86 10.88 6.57 5.65
N LEU A 87 10.44 5.61 4.83
CA LEU A 87 9.58 4.52 5.28
C LEU A 87 10.35 3.34 5.91
N ARG A 88 11.68 3.31 5.86
CA ARG A 88 12.52 2.15 6.26
C ARG A 88 12.25 1.66 7.68
N ASP A 89 12.06 2.59 8.62
CA ASP A 89 11.80 2.29 10.03
C ASP A 89 10.30 2.36 10.39
N SER A 90 9.44 2.50 9.38
CA SER A 90 8.00 2.50 9.53
C SER A 90 7.42 1.08 9.30
N ARG A 91 6.12 0.92 9.60
CA ARG A 91 5.36 -0.28 9.25
C ARG A 91 4.58 -0.11 7.94
N LEU A 92 4.98 0.87 7.14
CA LEU A 92 4.31 1.20 5.89
C LEU A 92 5.09 0.63 4.71
N ASP A 93 4.38 0.00 3.80
CA ASP A 93 4.90 -0.45 2.51
C ASP A 93 4.75 0.65 1.45
N LEU A 94 5.59 0.62 0.43
CA LEU A 94 5.57 1.55 -0.70
C LEU A 94 5.01 0.88 -1.94
N LEU A 95 4.00 1.50 -2.55
CA LEU A 95 3.48 1.12 -3.86
C LEU A 95 3.77 2.23 -4.87
N ALA A 96 4.68 1.99 -5.82
CA ALA A 96 4.89 2.90 -6.95
C ALA A 96 3.91 2.55 -8.09
N TYR A 97 3.19 3.56 -8.58
CA TYR A 97 2.21 3.42 -9.65
C TYR A 97 2.45 4.46 -10.75
N SER A 98 2.64 4.01 -11.98
CA SER A 98 2.71 4.89 -13.17
C SER A 98 1.38 4.87 -13.92
N GLY A 99 0.83 6.07 -14.18
CA GLY A 99 -0.48 6.25 -14.80
C GLY A 99 -0.44 6.58 -16.30
N SER A 100 0.73 6.80 -16.88
CA SER A 100 0.89 7.39 -18.23
C SER A 100 0.54 6.49 -19.42
N ARG A 101 0.09 5.26 -19.19
CA ARG A 101 -0.25 4.31 -20.27
C ARG A 101 -1.51 4.65 -21.08
N ALA A 102 -2.23 5.70 -20.74
CA ALA A 102 -3.43 6.10 -21.48
C ALA A 102 -3.08 7.06 -22.62
N VAL A 103 -3.59 6.79 -23.80
CA VAL A 103 -3.45 7.59 -25.05
C VAL A 103 -3.97 9.03 -24.93
N SER A 104 -4.68 9.37 -23.84
CA SER A 104 -5.04 10.73 -23.46
C SER A 104 -4.52 11.02 -22.06
N SER A 105 -3.61 11.99 -21.96
CA SER A 105 -3.00 12.43 -20.68
C SER A 105 -4.00 13.06 -19.71
N ASP A 106 -5.10 13.61 -20.20
CA ASP A 106 -6.05 14.33 -19.37
C ASP A 106 -6.76 13.43 -18.36
N GLY A 107 -6.63 13.79 -17.06
CA GLY A 107 -7.33 13.15 -15.95
C GLY A 107 -6.79 11.76 -15.55
N TRP A 108 -5.57 11.41 -15.97
CA TRP A 108 -4.93 10.16 -15.57
C TRP A 108 -4.71 10.10 -14.04
N GLU A 109 -4.40 11.23 -13.42
CA GLU A 109 -4.24 11.34 -11.96
C GLU A 109 -5.53 10.95 -11.23
N ARG A 110 -6.67 11.51 -11.65
CA ARG A 110 -7.97 11.21 -11.05
C ARG A 110 -8.34 9.74 -11.19
N ARG A 111 -8.11 9.17 -12.38
CA ARG A 111 -8.38 7.72 -12.63
C ARG A 111 -7.48 6.85 -11.77
N SER A 112 -6.20 7.21 -11.65
CA SER A 112 -5.24 6.47 -10.84
C SER A 112 -5.55 6.57 -9.35
N LEU A 113 -5.87 7.76 -8.85
CA LEU A 113 -6.33 7.95 -7.47
C LEU A 113 -7.57 7.14 -7.17
N SER A 114 -8.59 7.17 -8.04
CA SER A 114 -9.81 6.37 -7.85
C SER A 114 -9.55 4.87 -7.79
N ARG A 115 -8.53 4.37 -8.49
CA ARG A 115 -8.15 2.95 -8.43
C ARG A 115 -7.38 2.56 -7.18
N LEU A 116 -6.56 3.49 -6.66
CA LEU A 116 -5.68 3.24 -5.53
C LEU A 116 -6.38 3.48 -4.20
N SER A 117 -7.20 4.55 -4.13
CA SER A 117 -7.88 5.00 -2.92
C SER A 117 -8.89 3.96 -2.42
N GLY A 118 -8.96 3.83 -1.11
CA GLY A 118 -9.97 3.03 -0.42
C GLY A 118 -9.73 1.52 -0.38
N THR A 119 -8.87 0.96 -1.27
CA THR A 119 -8.63 -0.49 -1.30
C THR A 119 -7.18 -0.90 -1.29
N LEU A 120 -6.28 -0.11 -1.85
CA LEU A 120 -4.88 -0.49 -2.02
C LEU A 120 -3.91 0.33 -1.17
N VAL A 121 -4.23 1.59 -0.88
CA VAL A 121 -3.34 2.53 -0.17
C VAL A 121 -4.09 3.33 0.89
N ASP A 122 -3.37 3.74 1.93
CA ASP A 122 -3.88 4.59 3.02
C ASP A 122 -3.59 6.08 2.78
N GLY A 123 -2.73 6.40 1.84
CA GLY A 123 -2.39 7.74 1.41
C GLY A 123 -1.63 7.73 0.09
N VAL A 124 -1.61 8.85 -0.60
CA VAL A 124 -0.97 8.99 -1.92
C VAL A 124 -0.04 10.21 -1.95
N ILE A 125 1.15 10.01 -2.46
CA ILE A 125 2.09 11.05 -2.86
C ILE A 125 2.01 11.17 -4.39
N MET A 126 1.65 12.33 -4.90
CA MET A 126 1.63 12.63 -6.34
C MET A 126 2.88 13.40 -6.71
N VAL A 127 3.65 12.88 -7.65
CA VAL A 127 4.89 13.51 -8.12
C VAL A 127 4.60 14.30 -9.38
N THR A 128 4.93 15.58 -9.39
CA THR A 128 4.73 16.54 -10.48
C THR A 128 3.34 16.47 -11.12
N PRO A 129 2.26 16.50 -10.31
CA PRO A 129 0.91 16.40 -10.88
C PRO A 129 0.57 17.63 -11.72
N THR A 130 -0.21 17.41 -12.79
CA THR A 130 -0.78 18.47 -13.62
C THR A 130 -2.16 18.91 -13.14
N VAL A 131 -2.84 18.06 -12.35
CA VAL A 131 -4.15 18.33 -11.79
C VAL A 131 -4.04 18.40 -10.26
N VAL A 132 -4.38 19.56 -9.70
CA VAL A 132 -4.29 19.85 -8.26
C VAL A 132 -5.63 19.80 -7.53
N ASN A 133 -6.74 19.81 -8.27
CA ASN A 133 -8.10 19.64 -7.73
C ASN A 133 -8.51 18.17 -7.81
N VAL A 134 -8.16 17.41 -6.79
CA VAL A 134 -8.52 15.99 -6.69
C VAL A 134 -9.32 15.73 -5.42
N THR A 135 -10.45 15.07 -5.59
CA THR A 135 -11.19 14.49 -4.46
C THR A 135 -10.75 13.05 -4.30
N ALA A 136 -10.16 12.73 -3.17
CA ALA A 136 -9.74 11.38 -2.85
C ALA A 136 -10.28 10.95 -1.48
N GLU A 137 -10.53 9.65 -1.32
CA GLU A 137 -10.99 9.07 -0.03
C GLU A 137 -9.84 8.90 0.97
N VAL A 138 -8.61 9.14 0.54
CA VAL A 138 -7.38 9.03 1.34
C VAL A 138 -6.60 10.35 1.30
N PRO A 139 -5.75 10.64 2.30
CA PRO A 139 -4.85 11.79 2.27
C PRO A 139 -3.98 11.81 1.02
N VAL A 140 -3.83 12.97 0.41
CA VAL A 140 -3.00 13.19 -0.78
C VAL A 140 -2.03 14.34 -0.52
N VAL A 141 -0.78 14.17 -0.92
CA VAL A 141 0.28 15.19 -0.91
C VAL A 141 0.85 15.31 -2.32
N ALA A 142 1.11 16.54 -2.78
CA ALA A 142 1.76 16.81 -4.05
C ALA A 142 3.23 17.17 -3.86
N ILE A 143 4.10 16.69 -4.75
CA ILE A 143 5.50 17.10 -4.85
C ILE A 143 5.67 17.82 -6.19
N ASP A 144 6.19 19.05 -6.15
CA ASP A 144 6.46 19.92 -7.31
C ASP A 144 5.31 19.93 -8.33
N PRO A 145 4.09 20.37 -7.97
CA PRO A 145 2.97 20.43 -8.92
C PRO A 145 3.26 21.42 -10.05
N HIS A 146 2.98 21.03 -11.30
CA HIS A 146 3.21 21.90 -12.46
C HIS A 146 2.27 23.10 -12.57
N THR A 147 1.14 23.08 -11.87
CA THR A 147 0.12 24.14 -11.94
C THR A 147 -0.15 24.67 -10.55
N GLY A 148 0.48 25.80 -10.20
CA GLY A 148 0.15 26.72 -9.10
C GLY A 148 -0.22 26.12 -7.74
N PRO A 149 -0.63 26.95 -6.77
CA PRO A 149 -0.97 26.45 -5.45
C PRO A 149 -2.17 25.51 -5.53
N ALA A 150 -1.95 24.29 -5.07
CA ALA A 150 -2.94 23.25 -4.98
C ALA A 150 -3.77 23.45 -3.70
N ASP A 151 -5.04 23.05 -3.74
CA ASP A 151 -5.83 22.82 -2.52
C ASP A 151 -5.35 21.52 -1.79
N LEU A 152 -4.10 21.11 -2.01
CA LEU A 152 -3.45 19.95 -1.45
C LEU A 152 -2.19 20.37 -0.68
N PRO A 153 -1.84 19.68 0.40
CA PRO A 153 -0.52 19.79 0.99
C PRO A 153 0.55 19.57 -0.09
N THR A 154 1.51 20.49 -0.18
CA THR A 154 2.54 20.52 -1.23
C THR A 154 3.92 20.54 -0.61
N VAL A 155 4.85 19.82 -1.22
CA VAL A 155 6.28 19.87 -0.98
C VAL A 155 6.93 20.35 -2.27
N GLU A 156 7.78 21.37 -2.17
CA GLU A 156 8.53 21.91 -3.30
C GLU A 156 10.01 21.58 -3.13
N SER A 157 10.70 21.26 -4.24
CA SER A 157 12.15 21.09 -4.25
C SER A 157 12.83 22.47 -4.28
N ASP A 158 13.96 22.60 -3.55
CA ASP A 158 14.82 23.79 -3.55
C ASP A 158 15.54 23.99 -4.88
#